data_bf6bbbb7330895e84a0f2f39170c1f62
#
_entry.id   bf6bbbb7330895e84a0f2f39170c1f62
#
_cell.length_a   1.000
_cell.length_b   1.000
_cell.length_c   1.000
_cell.angle_alpha   90.00
_cell.angle_beta   90.00
_cell.angle_gamma   90.00
#
_symmetry.space_group_name_H-M   'P 1'
#
loop_
_entity.id
_entity.type
_entity.pdbx_description
1 polymer ?
#
loop_
_entity_poly.entity_id
_entity_poly.type
_entity_poly.pdbx_seq_one_letter_code
_entity_poly.pdbx_strand_id
1 'polypeptide(L)'
;MLKGKKVLLGVTASIAAYKTAELVRLFKKAGASVRVIQTEASLAFIAPLTLATLSENPVLTKMVDSDSGEWSNHVELGLWADMMVVAPLTANTMAKMKSGECDNLLLATYLSAKCPVFFAPAMDLDMYKHPSTKANISTLQEYGNILIPSGFGELASGLVGEGRMAEPSEIIDSITAELNKDLPLTNKKVLITAGPTHESIDPVRFIANRSSGKMGIALAIEAANNGALVSLILGPTHLECNHANITVYKVVTASQMHEQVNAHFSTTDIGIFAAAVADYKPNIVAKNKIKKSDNNLNISLEKT
;
A
#
# COMPACT_ATOMS: atom_id res chain seq x y z
N MET A 1 0.85 1.82 0.40
CA MET A 1 1.40 1.07 -0.73
C MET A 1 0.55 1.07 -1.99
N LEU A 2 -0.77 0.95 -1.90
CA LEU A 2 -1.64 1.03 -3.09
C LEU A 2 -1.89 2.46 -3.58
N LYS A 3 -1.50 3.48 -2.82
CA LYS A 3 -1.67 4.89 -3.18
C LYS A 3 -0.94 5.22 -4.49
N GLY A 4 -1.68 5.72 -5.48
CA GLY A 4 -1.17 6.05 -6.81
C GLY A 4 -0.99 4.86 -7.75
N LYS A 5 -1.20 3.61 -7.29
CA LYS A 5 -1.16 2.42 -8.14
C LYS A 5 -2.36 2.32 -9.06
N LYS A 6 -2.15 1.78 -10.24
CA LYS A 6 -3.15 1.55 -11.28
C LYS A 6 -3.56 0.08 -11.29
N VAL A 7 -4.79 -0.20 -10.89
CA VAL A 7 -5.34 -1.55 -10.78
C VAL A 7 -6.31 -1.82 -11.93
N LEU A 8 -6.06 -2.87 -12.69
CA LEU A 8 -6.98 -3.38 -13.69
C LEU A 8 -7.72 -4.59 -13.12
N LEU A 9 -9.01 -4.43 -12.83
CA LEU A 9 -9.85 -5.47 -12.26
C LEU A 9 -10.61 -6.21 -13.37
N GLY A 10 -10.34 -7.51 -13.51
CA GLY A 10 -11.09 -8.42 -14.38
C GLY A 10 -12.18 -9.14 -13.59
N VAL A 11 -13.44 -9.06 -14.07
CA VAL A 11 -14.58 -9.68 -13.41
C VAL A 11 -15.20 -10.75 -14.31
N THR A 12 -15.28 -11.98 -13.80
CA THR A 12 -15.87 -13.11 -14.54
C THR A 12 -17.20 -13.58 -13.94
N ALA A 13 -17.93 -14.44 -14.66
CA ALA A 13 -19.29 -14.85 -14.37
C ALA A 13 -19.39 -15.79 -13.17
N SER A 14 -19.54 -15.24 -11.98
CA SER A 14 -19.75 -15.97 -10.73
C SER A 14 -20.67 -15.18 -9.82
N ILE A 15 -21.41 -15.89 -8.96
CA ILE A 15 -22.19 -15.22 -7.90
C ILE A 15 -21.29 -14.32 -7.04
N ALA A 16 -20.01 -14.69 -6.84
CA ALA A 16 -19.06 -13.89 -6.08
C ALA A 16 -18.74 -12.52 -6.72
N ALA A 17 -19.20 -12.24 -7.95
CA ALA A 17 -19.00 -10.95 -8.61
C ALA A 17 -19.59 -9.76 -7.81
N TYR A 18 -20.63 -9.99 -6.97
CA TYR A 18 -21.17 -8.91 -6.11
C TYR A 18 -20.12 -8.32 -5.16
N LYS A 19 -19.12 -9.11 -4.73
CA LYS A 19 -18.06 -8.65 -3.85
C LYS A 19 -17.12 -7.64 -4.52
N THR A 20 -17.11 -7.58 -5.85
CA THR A 20 -16.24 -6.65 -6.59
C THR A 20 -16.60 -5.19 -6.35
N ALA A 21 -17.86 -4.89 -6.01
CA ALA A 21 -18.27 -3.54 -5.64
C ALA A 21 -17.51 -3.06 -4.38
N GLU A 22 -17.40 -3.90 -3.36
CA GLU A 22 -16.62 -3.61 -2.17
C GLU A 22 -15.11 -3.58 -2.47
N LEU A 23 -14.62 -4.52 -3.27
CA LEU A 23 -13.20 -4.58 -3.67
C LEU A 23 -12.76 -3.29 -4.38
N VAL A 24 -13.55 -2.79 -5.33
CA VAL A 24 -13.30 -1.49 -5.98
C VAL A 24 -13.23 -0.36 -4.95
N ARG A 25 -14.19 -0.32 -4.00
CA ARG A 25 -14.18 0.70 -2.95
C ARG A 25 -12.94 0.63 -2.06
N LEU A 26 -12.47 -0.56 -1.72
CA LEU A 26 -11.26 -0.75 -0.92
C LEU A 26 -10.01 -0.28 -1.67
N PHE A 27 -9.86 -0.61 -2.95
CA PHE A 27 -8.79 -0.08 -3.79
C PHE A 27 -8.82 1.46 -3.86
N LYS A 28 -9.98 2.06 -4.09
CA LYS A 28 -10.15 3.53 -4.11
C LYS A 28 -9.80 4.16 -2.77
N LYS A 29 -10.25 3.58 -1.65
CA LYS A 29 -9.90 4.05 -0.29
C LYS A 29 -8.40 3.96 -0.01
N ALA A 30 -7.73 2.94 -0.55
CA ALA A 30 -6.27 2.80 -0.48
C ALA A 30 -5.52 3.78 -1.41
N GLY A 31 -6.23 4.60 -2.17
CA GLY A 31 -5.69 5.63 -3.07
C GLY A 31 -5.25 5.10 -4.44
N ALA A 32 -5.72 3.93 -4.85
CA ALA A 32 -5.48 3.38 -6.18
C ALA A 32 -6.46 3.94 -7.22
N SER A 33 -6.01 3.98 -8.48
CA SER A 33 -6.87 4.16 -9.65
C SER A 33 -7.34 2.80 -10.14
N VAL A 34 -8.64 2.63 -10.39
CA VAL A 34 -9.20 1.33 -10.79
C VAL A 34 -9.88 1.46 -12.14
N ARG A 35 -9.55 0.58 -13.09
CA ARG A 35 -10.31 0.31 -14.31
C ARG A 35 -10.86 -1.11 -14.25
N VAL A 36 -12.05 -1.33 -14.81
CA VAL A 36 -12.73 -2.62 -14.73
C VAL A 36 -13.00 -3.17 -16.12
N ILE A 37 -12.66 -4.45 -16.32
CA ILE A 37 -13.08 -5.25 -17.48
C ILE A 37 -14.05 -6.32 -16.96
N GLN A 38 -15.24 -6.39 -17.55
CA GLN A 38 -16.21 -7.45 -17.30
C GLN A 38 -16.32 -8.38 -18.50
N THR A 39 -16.37 -9.71 -18.26
CA THR A 39 -16.82 -10.62 -19.30
C THR A 39 -18.31 -10.43 -19.56
N GLU A 40 -18.78 -10.63 -20.79
CA GLU A 40 -20.20 -10.49 -21.11
C GLU A 40 -21.10 -11.34 -20.19
N ALA A 41 -20.69 -12.56 -19.88
CA ALA A 41 -21.42 -13.43 -18.96
C ALA A 41 -21.47 -12.90 -17.51
N SER A 42 -20.54 -12.05 -17.09
CA SER A 42 -20.56 -11.47 -15.74
C SER A 42 -21.61 -10.35 -15.56
N LEU A 43 -22.12 -9.80 -16.65
CA LEU A 43 -23.16 -8.77 -16.63
C LEU A 43 -24.45 -9.24 -15.95
N ALA A 44 -24.73 -10.54 -15.97
CA ALA A 44 -25.86 -11.14 -15.28
C ALA A 44 -25.72 -11.15 -13.74
N PHE A 45 -24.52 -10.95 -13.21
CA PHE A 45 -24.23 -11.04 -11.77
C PHE A 45 -24.01 -9.68 -11.11
N ILE A 46 -23.47 -8.72 -11.86
CA ILE A 46 -23.29 -7.35 -11.38
C ILE A 46 -23.37 -6.35 -12.54
N ALA A 47 -24.16 -5.30 -12.36
CA ALA A 47 -24.37 -4.29 -13.38
C ALA A 47 -23.09 -3.46 -13.60
N PRO A 48 -22.71 -3.19 -14.88
CA PRO A 48 -21.56 -2.31 -15.20
C PRO A 48 -21.67 -0.93 -14.55
N LEU A 49 -22.88 -0.37 -14.47
CA LEU A 49 -23.13 0.94 -13.86
C LEU A 49 -22.64 0.97 -12.40
N THR A 50 -22.83 -0.10 -11.63
CA THR A 50 -22.36 -0.17 -10.25
C THR A 50 -20.84 -0.03 -10.17
N LEU A 51 -20.10 -0.77 -10.99
CA LEU A 51 -18.65 -0.75 -11.00
C LEU A 51 -18.09 0.54 -11.62
N ALA A 52 -18.73 1.08 -12.65
CA ALA A 52 -18.37 2.36 -13.26
C ALA A 52 -18.47 3.51 -12.25
N THR A 53 -19.59 3.56 -11.50
CA THR A 53 -19.80 4.57 -10.47
C THR A 53 -18.76 4.50 -9.36
N LEU A 54 -18.42 3.28 -8.89
CA LEU A 54 -17.47 3.08 -7.79
C LEU A 54 -16.01 3.30 -8.20
N SER A 55 -15.65 2.93 -9.43
CA SER A 55 -14.29 3.11 -9.98
C SER A 55 -14.06 4.52 -10.54
N GLU A 56 -15.15 5.28 -10.79
CA GLU A 56 -15.11 6.59 -11.50
C GLU A 56 -14.54 6.45 -12.93
N ASN A 57 -14.67 5.28 -13.52
CA ASN A 57 -14.21 4.97 -14.87
C ASN A 57 -15.24 4.12 -15.61
N PRO A 58 -15.34 4.22 -16.94
CA PRO A 58 -16.17 3.31 -17.74
C PRO A 58 -15.76 1.84 -17.51
N VAL A 59 -16.75 0.94 -17.48
CA VAL A 59 -16.52 -0.50 -17.47
C VAL A 59 -16.45 -0.99 -18.90
N LEU A 60 -15.38 -1.72 -19.21
CA LEU A 60 -15.12 -2.26 -20.53
C LEU A 60 -15.61 -3.72 -20.60
N THR A 61 -16.37 -4.07 -21.65
CA THR A 61 -16.95 -5.41 -21.79
C THR A 61 -16.57 -6.07 -23.11
N LYS A 62 -16.37 -5.27 -24.15
CA LYS A 62 -16.10 -5.74 -25.52
C LYS A 62 -14.80 -5.16 -26.05
N MET A 63 -14.16 -5.86 -27.00
CA MET A 63 -13.00 -5.35 -27.71
C MET A 63 -13.38 -4.17 -28.63
N VAL A 64 -14.56 -4.26 -29.26
CA VAL A 64 -15.09 -3.23 -30.14
C VAL A 64 -16.53 -2.96 -29.71
N ASP A 65 -16.85 -1.71 -29.50
CA ASP A 65 -18.23 -1.27 -29.35
C ASP A 65 -18.88 -1.27 -30.73
N SER A 66 -19.96 -2.08 -30.88
CA SER A 66 -20.64 -2.26 -32.17
C SER A 66 -21.38 -1.00 -32.65
N ASP A 67 -21.77 -0.13 -31.73
CA ASP A 67 -22.60 1.03 -32.05
C ASP A 67 -21.74 2.26 -32.40
N SER A 68 -20.64 2.46 -31.68
CA SER A 68 -19.71 3.57 -31.91
C SER A 68 -18.51 3.20 -32.79
N GLY A 69 -18.20 1.92 -32.94
CA GLY A 69 -16.97 1.43 -33.58
C GLY A 69 -15.70 1.70 -32.74
N GLU A 70 -15.86 2.13 -31.49
CA GLU A 70 -14.74 2.42 -30.60
C GLU A 70 -14.03 1.12 -30.20
N TRP A 71 -12.71 1.10 -30.33
CA TRP A 71 -11.89 -0.03 -29.98
C TRP A 71 -11.29 0.10 -28.59
N SER A 72 -11.61 -0.87 -27.73
CA SER A 72 -10.96 -1.00 -26.41
C SER A 72 -9.57 -1.62 -26.56
N ASN A 73 -8.55 -0.78 -26.56
CA ASN A 73 -7.18 -1.20 -26.79
C ASN A 73 -6.64 -2.04 -25.61
N HIS A 74 -6.67 -3.35 -25.76
CA HIS A 74 -6.19 -4.30 -24.75
C HIS A 74 -4.70 -4.15 -24.42
N VAL A 75 -3.87 -3.72 -25.40
CA VAL A 75 -2.44 -3.47 -25.19
C VAL A 75 -2.24 -2.24 -24.31
N GLU A 76 -3.00 -1.16 -24.57
CA GLU A 76 -2.95 0.05 -23.75
C GLU A 76 -3.41 -0.21 -22.32
N LEU A 77 -4.44 -1.02 -22.13
CA LEU A 77 -4.91 -1.45 -20.81
C LEU A 77 -3.85 -2.24 -20.05
N GLY A 78 -3.18 -3.19 -20.73
CA GLY A 78 -2.09 -3.97 -20.17
C GLY A 78 -0.86 -3.13 -19.79
N LEU A 79 -0.56 -2.09 -20.58
CA LEU A 79 0.54 -1.15 -20.31
C LEU A 79 0.18 -0.11 -19.24
N TRP A 80 -1.10 0.25 -19.14
CA TRP A 80 -1.57 1.21 -18.13
C TRP A 80 -1.49 0.65 -16.71
N ALA A 81 -1.73 -0.64 -16.53
CA ALA A 81 -1.86 -1.27 -15.22
C ALA A 81 -0.50 -1.49 -14.52
N ASP A 82 -0.40 -1.12 -13.25
CA ASP A 82 0.69 -1.54 -12.37
C ASP A 82 0.46 -2.96 -11.82
N MET A 83 -0.79 -3.42 -11.84
CA MET A 83 -1.21 -4.79 -11.51
C MET A 83 -2.57 -5.11 -12.16
N MET A 84 -2.76 -6.39 -12.50
CA MET A 84 -4.05 -6.92 -12.92
C MET A 84 -4.57 -7.87 -11.83
N VAL A 85 -5.86 -7.76 -11.50
CA VAL A 85 -6.52 -8.62 -10.52
C VAL A 85 -7.73 -9.25 -11.17
N VAL A 86 -7.78 -10.56 -11.30
CA VAL A 86 -8.95 -11.28 -11.81
C VAL A 86 -9.73 -11.86 -10.64
N ALA A 87 -10.80 -11.21 -10.28
CA ALA A 87 -11.64 -11.54 -9.13
C ALA A 87 -13.13 -11.23 -9.42
N PRO A 88 -14.01 -12.20 -9.36
CA PRO A 88 -13.75 -13.64 -9.27
C PRO A 88 -13.09 -14.21 -10.53
N LEU A 89 -12.29 -15.28 -10.38
CA LEU A 89 -11.82 -16.09 -11.50
C LEU A 89 -12.59 -17.42 -11.54
N THR A 90 -13.43 -17.60 -12.55
CA THR A 90 -14.18 -18.87 -12.77
C THR A 90 -13.29 -19.94 -13.40
N ALA A 91 -13.68 -21.22 -13.23
CA ALA A 91 -13.01 -22.36 -13.84
C ALA A 91 -12.92 -22.24 -15.38
N ASN A 92 -13.95 -21.69 -16.04
CA ASN A 92 -13.96 -21.46 -17.48
C ASN A 92 -12.86 -20.47 -17.89
N THR A 93 -12.83 -19.28 -17.28
CA THR A 93 -11.83 -18.27 -17.62
C THR A 93 -10.41 -18.73 -17.22
N MET A 94 -10.30 -19.45 -16.09
CA MET A 94 -9.03 -20.03 -15.66
C MET A 94 -8.46 -21.01 -16.69
N ALA A 95 -9.30 -21.89 -17.25
CA ALA A 95 -8.90 -22.83 -18.30
C ALA A 95 -8.44 -22.09 -19.56
N LYS A 96 -9.16 -21.04 -19.97
CA LYS A 96 -8.79 -20.19 -21.10
C LYS A 96 -7.49 -19.42 -20.90
N MET A 97 -7.28 -18.86 -19.70
CA MET A 97 -6.01 -18.21 -19.36
C MET A 97 -4.83 -19.19 -19.48
N LYS A 98 -5.01 -20.42 -18.98
CA LYS A 98 -3.99 -21.46 -19.04
C LYS A 98 -3.66 -21.90 -20.45
N SER A 99 -4.68 -22.02 -21.36
CA SER A 99 -4.48 -22.45 -22.75
C SER A 99 -4.11 -21.31 -23.71
N GLY A 100 -4.09 -20.06 -23.25
CA GLY A 100 -3.75 -18.90 -24.10
C GLY A 100 -4.86 -18.51 -25.05
N GLU A 101 -6.12 -18.84 -24.76
CA GLU A 101 -7.27 -18.40 -25.55
C GLU A 101 -7.45 -16.88 -25.45
N CYS A 102 -7.92 -16.26 -26.54
CA CYS A 102 -8.06 -14.82 -26.69
C CYS A 102 -9.41 -14.44 -27.32
N ASP A 103 -10.50 -14.96 -26.77
CA ASP A 103 -11.86 -14.80 -27.31
C ASP A 103 -12.64 -13.62 -26.76
N ASN A 104 -12.07 -12.87 -25.82
CA ASN A 104 -12.70 -11.68 -25.21
C ASN A 104 -11.67 -10.66 -24.71
N LEU A 105 -12.13 -9.44 -24.39
CA LEU A 105 -11.27 -8.33 -23.99
C LEU A 105 -10.42 -8.66 -22.74
N LEU A 106 -10.99 -9.38 -21.76
CA LEU A 106 -10.27 -9.72 -20.53
C LEU A 106 -9.06 -10.61 -20.84
N LEU A 107 -9.26 -11.65 -21.64
CA LEU A 107 -8.20 -12.59 -22.03
C LEU A 107 -7.14 -11.93 -22.93
N ALA A 108 -7.55 -11.09 -23.87
CA ALA A 108 -6.63 -10.31 -24.70
C ALA A 108 -5.77 -9.39 -23.85
N THR A 109 -6.37 -8.72 -22.85
CA THR A 109 -5.65 -7.85 -21.95
C THR A 109 -4.72 -8.64 -21.01
N TYR A 110 -5.16 -9.80 -20.52
CA TYR A 110 -4.32 -10.70 -19.72
C TYR A 110 -3.05 -11.12 -20.49
N LEU A 111 -3.19 -11.55 -21.73
CA LEU A 111 -2.05 -11.95 -22.58
C LEU A 111 -1.11 -10.77 -22.93
N SER A 112 -1.61 -9.55 -22.86
CA SER A 112 -0.83 -8.32 -23.12
C SER A 112 -0.27 -7.68 -21.85
N ALA A 113 -0.67 -8.14 -20.67
CA ALA A 113 -0.25 -7.56 -19.41
C ALA A 113 1.24 -7.81 -19.14
N LYS A 114 1.97 -6.75 -18.75
CA LYS A 114 3.38 -6.82 -18.33
C LYS A 114 3.54 -6.65 -16.82
N CYS A 115 2.46 -6.35 -16.14
CA CYS A 115 2.41 -6.19 -14.69
C CYS A 115 2.11 -7.53 -14.00
N PRO A 116 2.33 -7.65 -12.68
CA PRO A 116 1.90 -8.80 -11.90
C PRO A 116 0.39 -9.04 -12.06
N VAL A 117 0.00 -10.31 -12.23
CA VAL A 117 -1.39 -10.73 -12.36
C VAL A 117 -1.77 -11.56 -11.14
N PHE A 118 -2.75 -11.08 -10.39
CA PHE A 118 -3.35 -11.76 -9.26
C PHE A 118 -4.66 -12.42 -9.69
N PHE A 119 -4.95 -13.60 -9.17
CA PHE A 119 -6.21 -14.26 -9.45
C PHE A 119 -6.84 -14.87 -8.20
N ALA A 120 -8.16 -14.62 -8.02
CA ALA A 120 -8.95 -15.07 -6.91
C ALA A 120 -10.02 -16.09 -7.42
N PRO A 121 -9.78 -17.40 -7.31
CA PRO A 121 -10.72 -18.41 -7.77
C PRO A 121 -12.06 -18.33 -7.04
N ALA A 122 -13.15 -18.61 -7.79
CA ALA A 122 -14.50 -18.70 -7.25
C ALA A 122 -15.30 -19.77 -8.00
N MET A 123 -15.59 -20.88 -7.32
CA MET A 123 -16.34 -22.00 -7.88
C MET A 123 -16.82 -22.93 -6.78
N ASP A 124 -17.69 -23.87 -7.12
CA ASP A 124 -18.18 -24.88 -6.17
C ASP A 124 -17.05 -25.83 -5.72
N LEU A 125 -17.27 -26.49 -4.58
CA LEU A 125 -16.32 -27.36 -3.90
C LEU A 125 -15.71 -28.44 -4.82
N ASP A 126 -16.58 -29.17 -5.53
CA ASP A 126 -16.12 -30.26 -6.38
C ASP A 126 -15.41 -29.77 -7.64
N MET A 127 -15.83 -28.62 -8.17
CA MET A 127 -15.11 -27.93 -9.24
C MET A 127 -13.72 -27.48 -8.78
N TYR A 128 -13.59 -26.98 -7.56
CA TYR A 128 -12.29 -26.54 -7.01
C TYR A 128 -11.34 -27.71 -6.77
N LYS A 129 -11.89 -28.85 -6.33
CA LYS A 129 -11.12 -30.10 -6.11
C LYS A 129 -10.80 -30.85 -7.40
N HIS A 130 -11.50 -30.55 -8.50
CA HIS A 130 -11.33 -31.30 -9.75
C HIS A 130 -9.86 -31.23 -10.22
N PRO A 131 -9.28 -32.37 -10.70
CA PRO A 131 -7.90 -32.44 -11.13
C PRO A 131 -7.50 -31.39 -12.17
N SER A 132 -8.41 -31.07 -13.13
CA SER A 132 -8.15 -30.01 -14.12
C SER A 132 -8.03 -28.62 -13.50
N THR A 133 -8.84 -28.31 -12.49
CA THR A 133 -8.77 -27.03 -11.78
C THR A 133 -7.46 -26.89 -11.02
N LYS A 134 -7.04 -27.96 -10.31
CA LYS A 134 -5.76 -28.00 -9.61
C LYS A 134 -4.58 -27.82 -10.59
N ALA A 135 -4.62 -28.53 -11.73
CA ALA A 135 -3.60 -28.39 -12.76
C ALA A 135 -3.59 -26.99 -13.37
N ASN A 136 -4.74 -26.37 -13.60
CA ASN A 136 -4.83 -25.02 -14.15
C ASN A 136 -4.26 -23.98 -13.17
N ILE A 137 -4.56 -24.10 -11.88
CA ILE A 137 -4.00 -23.23 -10.83
C ILE A 137 -2.48 -23.34 -10.83
N SER A 138 -1.93 -24.59 -10.79
CA SER A 138 -0.48 -24.82 -10.81
C SER A 138 0.18 -24.19 -12.05
N THR A 139 -0.39 -24.43 -13.23
CA THR A 139 0.16 -23.88 -14.48
C THR A 139 0.11 -22.35 -14.51
N LEU A 140 -0.97 -21.72 -14.00
CA LEU A 140 -1.02 -20.26 -13.93
C LEU A 140 0.06 -19.71 -12.97
N GLN A 141 0.34 -20.40 -11.86
CA GLN A 141 1.42 -20.03 -10.97
C GLN A 141 2.80 -20.21 -11.62
N GLU A 142 3.00 -21.27 -12.40
CA GLU A 142 4.21 -21.49 -13.20
C GLU A 142 4.42 -20.38 -14.25
N TYR A 143 3.35 -19.79 -14.78
CA TYR A 143 3.40 -18.62 -15.67
C TYR A 143 3.74 -17.31 -14.91
N GLY A 144 3.91 -17.37 -13.59
CA GLY A 144 4.20 -16.21 -12.74
C GLY A 144 2.97 -15.46 -12.25
N ASN A 145 1.75 -16.01 -12.45
CA ASN A 145 0.55 -15.42 -11.88
C ASN A 145 0.44 -15.76 -10.38
N ILE A 146 -0.11 -14.84 -9.60
CA ILE A 146 -0.15 -14.92 -8.14
C ILE A 146 -1.53 -15.36 -7.69
N LEU A 147 -1.60 -16.54 -7.08
CA LEU A 147 -2.83 -17.06 -6.50
C LEU A 147 -3.20 -16.30 -5.23
N ILE A 148 -4.42 -15.77 -5.18
CA ILE A 148 -5.08 -15.39 -3.94
C ILE A 148 -5.91 -16.59 -3.49
N PRO A 149 -5.56 -17.25 -2.36
CA PRO A 149 -6.23 -18.47 -1.94
C PRO A 149 -7.73 -18.26 -1.75
N SER A 150 -8.53 -19.26 -2.14
CA SER A 150 -9.96 -19.25 -1.85
C SER A 150 -10.21 -19.45 -0.36
N GLY A 151 -11.24 -18.79 0.16
CA GLY A 151 -11.71 -18.98 1.53
C GLY A 151 -12.40 -20.34 1.72
N PHE A 152 -12.44 -20.78 2.98
CA PHE A 152 -13.22 -21.92 3.43
C PHE A 152 -14.55 -21.42 4.01
N GLY A 153 -15.67 -22.07 3.66
CA GLY A 153 -16.98 -21.73 4.21
C GLY A 153 -18.14 -22.30 3.40
N GLU A 154 -19.35 -21.84 3.70
CA GLU A 154 -20.55 -22.20 2.96
C GLU A 154 -20.51 -21.57 1.56
N LEU A 155 -20.79 -22.39 0.56
CA LEU A 155 -20.87 -22.04 -0.85
C LEU A 155 -22.32 -21.76 -1.25
N ALA A 156 -22.55 -21.16 -2.42
CA ALA A 156 -23.89 -20.87 -2.91
C ALA A 156 -24.74 -22.13 -3.14
N SER A 157 -24.11 -23.29 -3.29
CA SER A 157 -24.74 -24.60 -3.36
C SER A 157 -25.23 -25.17 -2.01
N GLY A 158 -24.87 -24.54 -0.89
CA GLY A 158 -25.07 -25.03 0.47
C GLY A 158 -24.00 -26.01 0.95
N LEU A 159 -23.02 -26.38 0.09
CA LEU A 159 -21.88 -27.18 0.51
C LEU A 159 -20.88 -26.32 1.32
N VAL A 160 -20.15 -26.93 2.23
CA VAL A 160 -19.14 -26.28 3.05
C VAL A 160 -17.75 -26.77 2.64
N GLY A 161 -16.87 -25.82 2.27
CA GLY A 161 -15.51 -26.18 1.87
C GLY A 161 -14.76 -25.03 1.22
N GLU A 162 -13.64 -25.40 0.56
CA GLU A 162 -12.84 -24.48 -0.25
C GLU A 162 -13.50 -24.20 -1.60
N GLY A 163 -13.27 -23.01 -2.14
CA GLY A 163 -13.80 -22.58 -3.46
C GLY A 163 -14.49 -21.23 -3.43
N ARG A 164 -14.82 -20.73 -2.23
CA ARG A 164 -15.34 -19.38 -2.02
C ARG A 164 -14.27 -18.34 -2.35
N MET A 165 -14.59 -17.36 -3.18
CA MET A 165 -13.68 -16.23 -3.40
C MET A 165 -13.31 -15.59 -2.07
N ALA A 166 -12.02 -15.33 -1.89
CA ALA A 166 -11.51 -14.57 -0.74
C ALA A 166 -12.34 -13.29 -0.51
N GLU A 167 -12.42 -12.84 0.73
CA GLU A 167 -13.11 -11.59 1.03
C GLU A 167 -12.32 -10.41 0.45
N PRO A 168 -12.99 -9.29 0.08
CA PRO A 168 -12.32 -8.14 -0.51
C PRO A 168 -11.14 -7.61 0.32
N SER A 169 -11.24 -7.62 1.64
CA SER A 169 -10.13 -7.26 2.55
C SER A 169 -8.95 -8.22 2.44
N GLU A 170 -9.20 -9.53 2.41
CA GLU A 170 -8.17 -10.56 2.27
C GLU A 170 -7.44 -10.45 0.92
N ILE A 171 -8.17 -10.09 -0.14
CA ILE A 171 -7.59 -9.82 -1.46
C ILE A 171 -6.60 -8.64 -1.38
N ILE A 172 -7.01 -7.53 -0.75
CA ILE A 172 -6.15 -6.35 -0.55
C ILE A 172 -4.91 -6.70 0.28
N ASP A 173 -5.09 -7.47 1.36
CA ASP A 173 -3.99 -7.88 2.24
C ASP A 173 -3.01 -8.80 1.52
N SER A 174 -3.50 -9.77 0.73
CA SER A 174 -2.68 -10.68 -0.07
C SER A 174 -1.85 -9.91 -1.13
N ILE A 175 -2.48 -8.98 -1.84
CA ILE A 175 -1.80 -8.13 -2.82
C ILE A 175 -0.74 -7.26 -2.13
N THR A 176 -1.07 -6.65 -1.00
CA THR A 176 -0.14 -5.80 -0.25
C THR A 176 1.05 -6.60 0.27
N ALA A 177 0.82 -7.81 0.78
CA ALA A 177 1.88 -8.71 1.25
C ALA A 177 2.82 -9.10 0.10
N GLU A 178 2.27 -9.42 -1.07
CA GLU A 178 3.08 -9.78 -2.24
C GLU A 178 3.94 -8.63 -2.75
N LEU A 179 3.35 -7.42 -2.85
CA LEU A 179 4.08 -6.22 -3.25
C LEU A 179 5.20 -5.82 -2.26
N ASN A 180 5.13 -6.33 -1.02
CA ASN A 180 6.11 -6.05 0.02
C ASN A 180 7.27 -7.06 0.05
N LYS A 181 7.16 -8.21 -0.62
CA LYS A 181 8.17 -9.28 -0.54
C LYS A 181 9.55 -8.85 -1.02
N ASP A 182 9.60 -8.10 -2.11
CA ASP A 182 10.85 -7.75 -2.82
C ASP A 182 11.22 -6.27 -2.68
N LEU A 183 10.70 -5.59 -1.65
CA LEU A 183 11.09 -4.20 -1.43
C LEU A 183 12.55 -4.11 -0.95
N PRO A 184 13.34 -3.12 -1.43
CA PRO A 184 14.77 -3.03 -1.18
C PRO A 184 15.19 -3.00 0.29
N LEU A 185 14.29 -2.53 1.17
CA LEU A 185 14.54 -2.40 2.60
C LEU A 185 13.70 -3.37 3.44
N THR A 186 13.12 -4.41 2.83
CA THR A 186 12.37 -5.44 3.57
C THR A 186 13.23 -6.04 4.68
N ASN A 187 12.66 -6.11 5.90
CA ASN A 187 13.33 -6.57 7.13
C ASN A 187 14.51 -5.70 7.61
N LYS A 188 14.78 -4.53 7.00
CA LYS A 188 15.78 -3.60 7.49
C LYS A 188 15.21 -2.70 8.58
N LYS A 189 15.97 -2.50 9.64
CA LYS A 189 15.68 -1.55 10.71
C LYS A 189 16.42 -0.25 10.43
N VAL A 190 15.67 0.83 10.26
CA VAL A 190 16.21 2.15 9.92
C VAL A 190 15.95 3.12 11.07
N LEU A 191 16.99 3.75 11.59
CA LEU A 191 16.91 4.80 12.57
C LEU A 191 17.06 6.16 11.88
N ILE A 192 16.14 7.07 12.12
CA ILE A 192 16.20 8.42 11.52
C ILE A 192 15.99 9.44 12.61
N THR A 193 16.88 10.45 12.67
CA THR A 193 16.65 11.65 13.49
C THR A 193 16.12 12.78 12.61
N ALA A 194 15.15 13.55 13.10
CA ALA A 194 14.51 14.62 12.34
C ALA A 194 14.09 15.79 13.25
N GLY A 195 13.95 16.97 12.66
CA GLY A 195 13.53 18.17 13.36
C GLY A 195 14.67 18.89 14.12
N PRO A 196 14.36 20.01 14.76
CA PRO A 196 15.29 20.72 15.62
C PRO A 196 15.34 20.10 17.01
N THR A 197 16.34 20.49 17.82
CA THR A 197 16.25 20.39 19.30
C THR A 197 16.03 21.78 19.88
N HIS A 198 15.35 21.82 21.04
CA HIS A 198 15.06 23.03 21.79
C HIS A 198 15.79 22.97 23.12
N GLU A 199 16.80 23.83 23.28
CA GLU A 199 17.59 23.94 24.52
C GLU A 199 17.06 25.10 25.35
N SER A 200 16.39 24.76 26.45
CA SER A 200 15.69 25.75 27.27
C SER A 200 16.62 26.76 27.94
N ILE A 201 16.29 28.05 27.82
CA ILE A 201 16.87 29.15 28.60
C ILE A 201 16.09 29.33 29.91
N ASP A 202 14.78 29.31 29.80
CA ASP A 202 13.79 29.37 30.89
C ASP A 202 12.49 28.64 30.44
N PRO A 203 11.42 28.59 31.25
CA PRO A 203 10.18 27.91 30.86
C PRO A 203 9.49 28.47 29.59
N VAL A 204 9.94 29.61 29.06
CA VAL A 204 9.27 30.31 27.94
C VAL A 204 10.17 30.38 26.71
N ARG A 205 11.50 30.46 26.89
CA ARG A 205 12.47 30.71 25.81
C ARG A 205 13.46 29.57 25.69
N PHE A 206 13.88 29.31 24.45
CA PHE A 206 14.84 28.28 24.12
C PHE A 206 15.76 28.73 22.97
N ILE A 207 16.87 28.03 22.80
CA ILE A 207 17.75 28.09 21.64
C ILE A 207 17.42 26.92 20.75
N ALA A 208 17.31 27.14 19.46
CA ALA A 208 17.05 26.09 18.47
C ALA A 208 17.55 26.50 17.09
N ASN A 209 17.83 25.50 16.27
CA ASN A 209 18.11 25.69 14.85
C ASN A 209 16.79 25.80 14.06
N ARG A 210 16.82 26.56 12.95
CA ARG A 210 15.64 26.63 12.05
C ARG A 210 15.52 25.34 11.28
N SER A 211 14.61 24.47 11.69
CA SER A 211 14.28 23.21 11.01
C SER A 211 12.80 22.89 11.18
N SER A 212 12.17 22.41 10.12
CA SER A 212 10.78 21.93 10.16
C SER A 212 10.68 20.42 10.36
N GLY A 213 11.79 19.68 10.27
CA GLY A 213 11.78 18.22 10.26
C GLY A 213 11.30 17.57 8.96
N LYS A 214 10.88 18.35 7.96
CA LYS A 214 10.25 17.85 6.73
C LYS A 214 11.13 16.83 6.00
N MET A 215 12.43 17.06 5.88
CA MET A 215 13.34 16.16 5.17
C MET A 215 13.43 14.79 5.88
N GLY A 216 13.68 14.77 7.20
CA GLY A 216 13.78 13.52 7.94
C GLY A 216 12.47 12.73 7.97
N ILE A 217 11.32 13.41 8.07
CA ILE A 217 9.99 12.76 7.94
C ILE A 217 9.80 12.17 6.54
N ALA A 218 10.19 12.90 5.48
CA ALA A 218 10.09 12.37 4.11
C ALA A 218 10.98 11.15 3.90
N LEU A 219 12.21 11.15 4.43
CA LEU A 219 13.12 9.99 4.41
C LEU A 219 12.53 8.80 5.18
N ALA A 220 11.89 9.05 6.34
CA ALA A 220 11.25 8.01 7.13
C ALA A 220 10.09 7.36 6.36
N ILE A 221 9.24 8.16 5.73
CA ILE A 221 8.13 7.67 4.91
C ILE A 221 8.65 6.88 3.72
N GLU A 222 9.67 7.37 3.02
CA GLU A 222 10.24 6.69 1.86
C GLU A 222 10.92 5.37 2.26
N ALA A 223 11.68 5.34 3.35
CA ALA A 223 12.27 4.11 3.87
C ALA A 223 11.18 3.07 4.24
N ALA A 224 10.10 3.51 4.89
CA ALA A 224 8.97 2.65 5.25
C ALA A 224 8.21 2.16 4.00
N ASN A 225 8.01 3.01 2.98
CA ASN A 225 7.43 2.62 1.69
C ASN A 225 8.29 1.57 0.96
N ASN A 226 9.59 1.57 1.19
CA ASN A 226 10.52 0.58 0.68
C ASN A 226 10.69 -0.65 1.60
N GLY A 227 9.82 -0.83 2.59
CA GLY A 227 9.72 -2.03 3.42
C GLY A 227 10.48 -1.99 4.74
N ALA A 228 11.15 -0.89 5.06
CA ALA A 228 11.88 -0.76 6.32
C ALA A 228 10.95 -0.66 7.54
N LEU A 229 11.42 -1.16 8.68
CA LEU A 229 10.90 -0.81 10.01
C LEU A 229 11.66 0.41 10.52
N VAL A 230 10.97 1.53 10.64
CA VAL A 230 11.61 2.83 10.91
C VAL A 230 11.38 3.27 12.35
N SER A 231 12.47 3.56 13.07
CA SER A 231 12.47 4.29 14.33
C SER A 231 12.77 5.77 14.03
N LEU A 232 11.77 6.62 14.09
CA LEU A 232 11.92 8.07 13.83
C LEU A 232 12.02 8.82 15.17
N ILE A 233 13.20 9.36 15.46
CA ILE A 233 13.44 10.24 16.61
C ILE A 233 13.18 11.67 16.16
N LEU A 234 12.10 12.25 16.65
CA LEU A 234 11.55 13.49 16.12
C LEU A 234 11.57 14.60 17.16
N GLY A 235 12.35 15.65 16.87
CA GLY A 235 12.33 16.90 17.60
C GLY A 235 11.03 17.70 17.35
N PRO A 236 10.85 18.85 18.03
CA PRO A 236 9.63 19.64 17.96
C PRO A 236 9.29 20.07 16.53
N THR A 237 8.08 19.71 16.08
CA THR A 237 7.55 20.08 14.76
C THR A 237 6.02 20.02 14.77
N HIS A 238 5.39 20.74 13.84
CA HIS A 238 3.95 20.70 13.59
C HIS A 238 3.57 19.63 12.56
N LEU A 239 4.56 18.98 11.95
CA LEU A 239 4.31 17.95 10.95
C LEU A 239 3.98 16.61 11.62
N GLU A 240 3.04 15.89 11.05
CA GLU A 240 2.68 14.54 11.47
C GLU A 240 3.34 13.49 10.57
N CYS A 241 3.67 12.35 11.16
CA CYS A 241 4.19 11.19 10.47
C CYS A 241 3.38 9.97 10.86
N ASN A 242 2.49 9.54 9.97
CA ASN A 242 1.60 8.39 10.18
C ASN A 242 1.89 7.32 9.12
N HIS A 243 2.50 6.23 9.52
CA HIS A 243 2.76 5.06 8.66
C HIS A 243 2.87 3.80 9.54
N ALA A 244 2.33 2.66 9.08
CA ALA A 244 2.30 1.42 9.87
C ALA A 244 3.69 0.93 10.28
N ASN A 245 4.70 1.15 9.43
CA ASN A 245 6.08 0.71 9.67
C ASN A 245 6.96 1.80 10.34
N ILE A 246 6.38 2.90 10.83
CA ILE A 246 7.14 3.97 11.50
C ILE A 246 6.71 4.08 12.96
N THR A 247 7.68 3.90 13.86
CA THR A 247 7.51 4.23 15.27
C THR A 247 8.14 5.59 15.56
N VAL A 248 7.35 6.55 16.04
CA VAL A 248 7.83 7.91 16.31
C VAL A 248 8.14 8.08 17.78
N TYR A 249 9.38 8.48 18.08
CA TYR A 249 9.87 8.84 19.42
C TYR A 249 10.03 10.36 19.48
N LYS A 250 9.11 11.04 20.16
CA LYS A 250 9.17 12.50 20.31
C LYS A 250 10.16 12.89 21.37
N VAL A 251 11.04 13.83 21.06
CA VAL A 251 12.06 14.39 21.94
C VAL A 251 12.03 15.91 21.87
N VAL A 252 12.63 16.58 22.84
CA VAL A 252 12.71 18.05 22.87
C VAL A 252 14.16 18.52 22.80
N THR A 253 15.05 17.93 23.62
CA THR A 253 16.44 18.35 23.72
C THR A 253 17.41 17.44 22.99
N ALA A 254 18.61 17.91 22.73
CA ALA A 254 19.69 17.11 22.17
C ALA A 254 20.04 15.89 23.04
N SER A 255 20.05 16.06 24.37
CA SER A 255 20.28 14.95 25.31
C SER A 255 19.24 13.86 25.17
N GLN A 256 17.94 14.22 25.10
CA GLN A 256 16.87 13.23 24.88
C GLN A 256 17.01 12.56 23.51
N MET A 257 17.39 13.30 22.46
CA MET A 257 17.64 12.74 21.14
C MET A 257 18.79 11.73 21.17
N HIS A 258 19.88 12.07 21.82
CA HIS A 258 21.05 11.20 22.00
C HIS A 258 20.69 9.91 22.78
N GLU A 259 19.91 10.02 23.87
CA GLU A 259 19.44 8.88 24.65
C GLU A 259 18.60 7.93 23.79
N GLN A 260 17.66 8.47 23.02
CA GLN A 260 16.81 7.67 22.13
C GLN A 260 17.61 7.02 20.99
N VAL A 261 18.58 7.75 20.41
CA VAL A 261 19.51 7.18 19.41
C VAL A 261 20.22 5.97 20.00
N ASN A 262 20.86 6.14 21.16
CA ASN A 262 21.63 5.05 21.79
C ASN A 262 20.77 3.84 22.16
N ALA A 263 19.54 4.06 22.60
CA ALA A 263 18.62 2.97 22.96
C ALA A 263 18.26 2.08 21.74
N HIS A 264 18.25 2.64 20.54
CA HIS A 264 17.83 1.90 19.33
C HIS A 264 19.00 1.55 18.38
N PHE A 265 20.15 2.21 18.51
CA PHE A 265 21.27 2.10 17.55
C PHE A 265 21.83 0.68 17.42
N SER A 266 21.96 -0.05 18.53
CA SER A 266 22.53 -1.42 18.53
C SER A 266 21.76 -2.43 17.71
N THR A 267 20.48 -2.17 17.44
CA THR A 267 19.61 -3.05 16.63
C THR A 267 19.30 -2.50 15.25
N THR A 268 19.97 -1.41 14.87
CA THR A 268 19.72 -0.67 13.62
C THR A 268 20.65 -1.15 12.50
N ASP A 269 20.08 -1.41 11.32
CA ASP A 269 20.86 -1.72 10.11
C ASP A 269 21.36 -0.45 9.40
N ILE A 270 20.56 0.62 9.42
CA ILE A 270 20.84 1.89 8.70
C ILE A 270 20.49 3.07 9.59
N GLY A 271 21.46 3.96 9.87
CA GLY A 271 21.26 5.21 10.60
C GLY A 271 21.30 6.42 9.67
N ILE A 272 20.28 7.30 9.73
CA ILE A 272 20.22 8.56 8.98
C ILE A 272 20.03 9.71 9.96
N PHE A 273 21.04 10.56 10.09
CA PHE A 273 21.05 11.67 11.03
C PHE A 273 20.72 12.99 10.30
N ALA A 274 19.41 13.31 10.25
CA ALA A 274 18.88 14.47 9.51
C ALA A 274 18.32 15.56 10.44
N ALA A 275 18.49 15.42 11.76
CA ALA A 275 18.07 16.41 12.73
C ALA A 275 18.98 17.65 12.71
N ALA A 276 18.42 18.80 13.01
CA ALA A 276 19.16 20.05 13.22
C ALA A 276 19.37 20.24 14.73
N VAL A 277 20.30 19.49 15.29
CA VAL A 277 20.65 19.52 16.70
C VAL A 277 21.31 20.86 17.03
N ALA A 278 20.95 21.49 18.15
CA ALA A 278 21.61 22.70 18.62
C ALA A 278 23.03 22.38 19.09
N ASP A 279 24.03 23.15 18.61
CA ASP A 279 25.47 22.99 18.94
C ASP A 279 25.80 23.45 20.36
N TYR A 280 24.97 24.34 20.90
CA TYR A 280 25.14 24.94 22.22
C TYR A 280 23.81 24.93 22.99
N LYS A 281 23.92 24.75 24.31
CA LYS A 281 22.85 24.89 25.29
C LYS A 281 23.22 25.89 26.38
N PRO A 282 22.25 26.51 27.09
CA PRO A 282 22.54 27.31 28.27
C PRO A 282 23.19 26.47 29.38
N ASN A 283 24.28 26.98 29.94
CA ASN A 283 24.99 26.36 31.08
C ASN A 283 24.06 26.25 32.29
N ILE A 284 23.18 27.26 32.49
CA ILE A 284 22.21 27.29 33.57
C ILE A 284 20.83 27.58 33.00
N VAL A 285 19.88 26.67 33.25
CA VAL A 285 18.47 26.85 32.90
C VAL A 285 17.74 27.51 34.06
N ALA A 286 17.11 28.65 33.82
CA ALA A 286 16.37 29.35 34.85
C ALA A 286 15.04 28.61 35.16
N LYS A 287 14.74 28.37 36.45
CA LYS A 287 13.52 27.73 36.90
C LYS A 287 12.24 28.55 36.65
N ASN A 288 12.38 29.87 36.62
CA ASN A 288 11.32 30.84 36.40
C ASN A 288 11.63 31.70 35.17
N LYS A 289 10.57 32.22 34.52
CA LYS A 289 10.73 33.20 33.43
C LYS A 289 11.64 34.37 33.84
N ILE A 290 12.71 34.57 33.13
CA ILE A 290 13.59 35.72 33.38
C ILE A 290 12.84 37.01 33.01
N LYS A 291 12.60 37.86 34.01
CA LYS A 291 11.92 39.14 33.82
C LYS A 291 12.86 40.15 33.13
N LYS A 292 12.28 41.04 32.34
CA LYS A 292 13.00 42.15 31.72
C LYS A 292 13.52 43.08 32.84
N SER A 293 14.80 43.44 32.77
CA SER A 293 15.43 44.43 33.61
C SER A 293 16.03 45.52 32.73
N ASP A 294 16.49 46.60 33.35
CA ASP A 294 17.20 47.71 32.61
C ASP A 294 18.57 47.28 32.09
N ASN A 295 19.08 46.15 32.53
CA ASN A 295 20.36 45.59 32.08
C ASN A 295 20.19 44.62 30.92
N ASN A 296 21.28 44.43 30.14
CA ASN A 296 21.34 43.41 29.09
C ASN A 296 21.23 42.00 29.68
N LEU A 297 20.54 41.09 28.98
CA LEU A 297 20.52 39.68 29.31
C LEU A 297 21.74 38.98 28.69
N ASN A 298 22.63 38.49 29.54
CA ASN A 298 23.78 37.68 29.14
C ASN A 298 23.45 36.20 29.42
N ILE A 299 23.66 35.34 28.43
CA ILE A 299 23.45 33.89 28.56
C ILE A 299 24.80 33.22 28.27
N SER A 300 25.32 32.50 29.25
CA SER A 300 26.52 31.66 29.05
C SER A 300 26.09 30.34 28.42
N LEU A 301 26.77 29.96 27.35
CA LEU A 301 26.50 28.74 26.62
C LEU A 301 27.65 27.75 26.76
N GLU A 302 27.29 26.48 26.82
CA GLU A 302 28.22 25.35 26.72
C GLU A 302 27.88 24.48 25.52
N LYS A 303 28.79 23.62 25.07
CA LYS A 303 28.53 22.64 23.99
C LYS A 303 27.48 21.65 24.43
N THR A 304 26.63 21.26 23.50
CA THR A 304 25.56 20.29 23.71
C THR A 304 26.09 18.89 23.94
#